data_ed8e25b866418ff1c7eea85e3d20b5fb
#
_entry.id   ed8e25b866418ff1c7eea85e3d20b5fb
#
_cell.length_a   1.000
_cell.length_b   1.000
_cell.length_c   1.000
_cell.angle_alpha   90.00
_cell.angle_beta   90.00
_cell.angle_gamma   90.00
#
_symmetry.space_group_name_H-M   'P 1'
#
loop_
_entity.id
_entity.type
_entity.pdbx_description
1 polymer ?
#
loop_
_entity_poly.entity_id
_entity_poly.type
_entity_poly.pdbx_seq_one_letter_code
_entity_poly.pdbx_strand_id
1 'polypeptide(L)'
;YGGGVIPRFSEVASQFPLSSEFHTLRVQPPPGMHYNTDVLRKMCDIWEEHGSGLIAFHGQSGDIMFQGATTAKVQDAFDAINELGFDLGGAGPAVRTSMSCVGAARCEQSCYDEARAHRQVLNTFVDDIHRPALPYKFKFKFSGCPNDCMNSIQRADMAVIGTWRDNIRTDEALAKKWFAKHGMNELVNDVVSRCPTKAIQIKEIGKLRHDANIS
;
A
#
# COMPACT_ATOMS: atom_id res chain seq x y z
N TYR A 1 -4.74 21.30 11.55
CA TYR A 1 -4.38 19.96 11.05
C TYR A 1 -5.38 19.56 9.99
N GLY A 2 -4.99 19.45 8.78
CA GLY A 2 -5.84 19.05 7.68
C GLY A 2 -5.11 19.18 6.36
N GLY A 3 -5.63 18.56 5.29
CA GLY A 3 -5.04 18.66 3.96
C GLY A 3 -3.60 18.20 3.85
N GLY A 4 -3.14 17.29 4.72
CA GLY A 4 -1.78 16.76 4.68
C GLY A 4 -0.69 17.67 5.25
N VAL A 5 -1.06 18.85 5.77
CA VAL A 5 -0.12 19.73 6.45
C VAL A 5 -0.14 19.48 7.95
N ILE A 6 1.03 19.25 8.54
CA ILE A 6 1.21 19.12 9.99
C ILE A 6 2.00 20.34 10.46
N PRO A 7 1.33 21.36 11.02
CA PRO A 7 2.01 22.54 11.52
C PRO A 7 2.83 22.19 12.78
N ARG A 8 4.01 22.76 12.83
CA ARG A 8 4.92 22.60 13.97
C ARG A 8 5.63 23.92 14.26
N PHE A 9 5.51 24.37 15.48
CA PHE A 9 6.20 25.55 16.01
C PHE A 9 7.00 25.14 17.24
N SER A 10 8.18 25.73 17.41
CA SER A 10 9.00 25.49 18.60
C SER A 10 8.62 26.44 19.72
N GLU A 11 8.42 25.90 20.93
CA GLU A 11 8.23 26.69 22.13
C GLU A 11 9.53 27.39 22.59
N VAL A 12 10.65 26.91 22.12
CA VAL A 12 12.00 27.41 22.45
C VAL A 12 12.75 27.94 21.21
N ALA A 13 12.03 28.64 20.35
CA ALA A 13 12.52 29.14 19.08
C ALA A 13 13.83 29.98 19.21
N SER A 14 14.01 30.70 20.31
CA SER A 14 15.23 31.48 20.58
C SER A 14 16.49 30.60 20.72
N GLN A 15 16.33 29.36 21.20
CA GLN A 15 17.44 28.41 21.33
C GLN A 15 17.67 27.60 20.04
N PHE A 16 16.61 27.37 19.27
CA PHE A 16 16.63 26.57 18.04
C PHE A 16 15.94 27.32 16.89
N PRO A 17 16.55 28.39 16.37
CA PRO A 17 15.90 29.25 15.37
C PRO A 17 15.57 28.54 14.06
N LEU A 18 16.34 27.53 13.66
CA LEU A 18 16.09 26.71 12.47
C LEU A 18 14.85 25.79 12.61
N SER A 19 14.39 25.59 13.83
CA SER A 19 13.22 24.77 14.13
C SER A 19 12.04 25.59 14.65
N SER A 20 12.13 26.94 14.58
CA SER A 20 11.06 27.84 15.03
C SER A 20 9.74 27.52 14.34
N GLU A 21 9.80 27.29 13.05
CA GLU A 21 8.71 26.75 12.23
C GLU A 21 9.24 25.55 11.45
N PHE A 22 8.62 24.39 11.61
CA PHE A 22 9.08 23.16 10.98
C PHE A 22 7.90 22.33 10.52
N HIS A 23 7.13 22.87 9.56
CA HIS A 23 5.93 22.22 9.07
C HIS A 23 6.26 21.02 8.21
N THR A 24 5.40 20.03 8.24
CA THR A 24 5.52 18.82 7.43
C THR A 24 4.36 18.74 6.44
N LEU A 25 4.67 18.55 5.15
CA LEU A 25 3.69 18.25 4.12
C LEU A 25 3.76 16.75 3.82
N ARG A 26 2.60 16.12 3.72
CA ARG A 26 2.46 14.69 3.41
C ARG A 26 1.96 14.56 1.99
N VAL A 27 2.83 14.22 1.06
CA VAL A 27 2.46 14.03 -0.34
C VAL A 27 1.87 12.64 -0.53
N GLN A 28 0.66 12.58 -1.09
CA GLN A 28 -0.06 11.34 -1.33
C GLN A 28 0.64 10.49 -2.39
N PRO A 29 0.90 9.19 -2.13
CA PRO A 29 1.50 8.31 -3.11
C PRO A 29 0.51 7.95 -4.22
N PRO A 30 1.00 7.67 -5.44
CA PRO A 30 0.17 7.02 -6.45
C PRO A 30 -0.20 5.59 -6.02
N PRO A 31 -1.29 5.02 -6.55
CA PRO A 31 -1.58 3.60 -6.37
C PRO A 31 -0.37 2.73 -6.74
N GLY A 32 -0.03 1.76 -5.87
CA GLY A 32 1.16 0.93 -6.02
C GLY A 32 2.46 1.56 -5.53
N MET A 33 2.46 2.83 -5.12
CA MET A 33 3.61 3.55 -4.54
C MET A 33 4.88 3.57 -5.41
N HIS A 34 4.71 3.51 -6.73
CA HIS A 34 5.83 3.57 -7.66
C HIS A 34 5.93 4.95 -8.30
N TYR A 35 7.12 5.53 -8.21
CA TYR A 35 7.47 6.80 -8.82
C TYR A 35 8.53 6.57 -9.90
N ASN A 36 8.48 7.32 -10.97
CA ASN A 36 9.62 7.37 -11.87
C ASN A 36 10.71 8.31 -11.31
N THR A 37 11.93 8.12 -11.77
CA THR A 37 13.10 8.86 -11.25
C THR A 37 13.04 10.36 -11.55
N ASP A 38 12.38 10.75 -12.65
CA ASP A 38 12.29 12.17 -13.02
C ASP A 38 11.30 12.92 -12.11
N VAL A 39 10.18 12.26 -11.75
CA VAL A 39 9.23 12.81 -10.75
C VAL A 39 9.91 12.96 -9.39
N LEU A 40 10.66 11.94 -8.96
CA LEU A 40 11.38 12.03 -7.68
C LEU A 40 12.42 13.15 -7.66
N ARG A 41 13.15 13.37 -8.74
CA ARG A 41 14.09 14.52 -8.85
C ARG A 41 13.36 15.85 -8.73
N LYS A 42 12.25 16.03 -9.48
CA LYS A 42 11.43 17.24 -9.38
C LYS A 42 10.86 17.45 -7.97
N MET A 43 10.46 16.38 -7.27
CA MET A 43 10.04 16.47 -5.87
C MET A 43 11.19 16.93 -4.96
N CYS A 44 12.41 16.46 -5.22
CA CYS A 44 13.58 16.93 -4.49
C CYS A 44 13.83 18.41 -4.75
N ASP A 45 13.80 18.84 -6.02
CA ASP A 45 14.02 20.24 -6.42
C ASP A 45 12.97 21.17 -5.74
N ILE A 46 11.69 20.79 -5.77
CA ILE A 46 10.61 21.51 -5.09
C ILE A 46 10.91 21.67 -3.59
N TRP A 47 11.38 20.58 -2.96
CA TRP A 47 11.61 20.63 -1.52
C TRP A 47 12.92 21.31 -1.11
N GLU A 48 13.89 21.35 -1.98
CA GLU A 48 15.10 22.19 -1.80
C GLU A 48 14.77 23.69 -1.91
N GLU A 49 13.82 24.07 -2.78
CA GLU A 49 13.41 25.46 -2.98
C GLU A 49 12.47 25.96 -1.87
N HIS A 50 11.49 25.15 -1.46
CA HIS A 50 10.39 25.58 -0.58
C HIS A 50 10.51 25.08 0.85
N GLY A 51 11.47 24.23 1.16
CA GLY A 51 11.62 23.61 2.47
C GLY A 51 13.07 23.43 2.91
N SER A 52 13.28 22.50 3.81
CA SER A 52 14.59 22.19 4.37
C SER A 52 15.44 21.22 3.56
N GLY A 53 14.89 20.62 2.50
CA GLY A 53 15.50 19.52 1.78
C GLY A 53 15.33 18.14 2.44
N LEU A 54 14.77 18.05 3.67
CA LEU A 54 14.58 16.78 4.37
C LEU A 54 13.34 16.06 3.88
N ILE A 55 13.53 14.86 3.33
CA ILE A 55 12.47 14.00 2.80
C ILE A 55 12.49 12.67 3.55
N ALA A 56 11.31 12.20 3.97
CA ALA A 56 11.14 10.88 4.57
C ALA A 56 10.05 10.09 3.84
N PHE A 57 10.27 8.79 3.66
CA PHE A 57 9.29 7.85 3.14
C PHE A 57 8.55 7.18 4.30
N HIS A 58 7.28 7.49 4.45
CA HIS A 58 6.50 6.99 5.58
C HIS A 58 5.92 5.60 5.28
N GLY A 59 6.48 4.56 5.91
CA GLY A 59 6.14 3.17 5.62
C GLY A 59 4.71 2.75 5.92
N GLN A 60 3.96 3.48 6.75
CA GLN A 60 2.59 3.09 7.12
C GLN A 60 1.51 3.62 6.19
N SER A 61 1.74 4.73 5.53
CA SER A 61 0.77 5.38 4.64
C SER A 61 1.33 5.59 3.23
N GLY A 62 2.61 5.26 3.02
CA GLY A 62 3.28 5.43 1.74
C GLY A 62 3.54 6.89 1.36
N ASP A 63 3.15 7.85 2.21
CA ASP A 63 3.38 9.26 1.92
C ASP A 63 4.86 9.56 1.79
N ILE A 64 5.20 10.45 0.87
CA ILE A 64 6.45 11.19 0.95
C ILE A 64 6.21 12.35 1.92
N MET A 65 7.00 12.40 2.97
CA MET A 65 6.92 13.45 3.98
C MET A 65 8.00 14.49 3.70
N PHE A 66 7.58 15.68 3.34
CA PHE A 66 8.40 16.85 3.20
C PHE A 66 8.46 17.56 4.55
N GLN A 67 9.62 17.62 5.18
CA GLN A 67 9.79 18.11 6.54
C GLN A 67 10.57 19.44 6.55
N GLY A 68 10.04 20.42 7.27
CA GLY A 68 10.75 21.68 7.53
C GLY A 68 10.44 22.82 6.58
N ALA A 69 9.15 23.06 6.28
CA ALA A 69 8.71 24.31 5.68
C ALA A 69 8.42 25.36 6.76
N THR A 70 8.62 26.62 6.41
CA THR A 70 8.05 27.75 7.17
C THR A 70 6.63 28.03 6.72
N THR A 71 5.82 28.70 7.55
CA THR A 71 4.43 29.07 7.23
C THR A 71 4.34 29.81 5.89
N ALA A 72 5.28 30.71 5.60
CA ALA A 72 5.30 31.48 4.37
C ALA A 72 5.52 30.63 3.10
N LYS A 73 6.18 29.46 3.22
CA LYS A 73 6.54 28.58 2.12
C LYS A 73 5.57 27.42 1.88
N VAL A 74 4.64 27.18 2.80
CA VAL A 74 3.73 26.04 2.70
C VAL A 74 2.87 26.09 1.45
N GLN A 75 2.32 27.29 1.12
CA GLN A 75 1.46 27.43 -0.04
C GLN A 75 2.21 27.24 -1.35
N ASP A 76 3.39 27.85 -1.48
CA ASP A 76 4.24 27.72 -2.68
C ASP A 76 4.62 26.25 -2.92
N ALA A 77 5.00 25.52 -1.85
CA ALA A 77 5.29 24.09 -1.92
C ALA A 77 4.07 23.27 -2.35
N PHE A 78 2.90 23.58 -1.81
CA PHE A 78 1.65 22.91 -2.18
C PHE A 78 1.33 23.13 -3.65
N ASP A 79 1.42 24.35 -4.14
CA ASP A 79 1.13 24.70 -5.53
C ASP A 79 2.08 23.97 -6.49
N ALA A 80 3.39 23.96 -6.19
CA ALA A 80 4.39 23.24 -6.98
C ALA A 80 4.15 21.73 -7.01
N ILE A 81 3.73 21.13 -5.90
CA ILE A 81 3.38 19.70 -5.82
C ILE A 81 2.14 19.42 -6.69
N ASN A 82 1.13 20.30 -6.65
CA ASN A 82 -0.06 20.15 -7.48
C ASN A 82 0.23 20.32 -8.98
N GLU A 83 1.08 21.25 -9.36
CA GLU A 83 1.54 21.40 -10.75
C GLU A 83 2.26 20.14 -11.26
N LEU A 84 2.97 19.44 -10.39
CA LEU A 84 3.58 18.15 -10.71
C LEU A 84 2.55 17.01 -10.84
N GLY A 85 1.29 17.24 -10.47
CA GLY A 85 0.18 16.29 -10.55
C GLY A 85 -0.02 15.45 -9.29
N PHE A 86 0.54 15.87 -8.15
CA PHE A 86 0.34 15.23 -6.86
C PHE A 86 -0.51 16.10 -5.93
N ASP A 87 -1.12 15.44 -4.97
CA ASP A 87 -1.92 16.09 -3.92
C ASP A 87 -1.37 15.72 -2.55
N LEU A 88 -1.81 16.42 -1.51
CA LEU A 88 -1.46 16.08 -0.14
C LEU A 88 -2.39 14.99 0.39
N GLY A 89 -1.84 14.14 1.23
CA GLY A 89 -2.55 13.08 1.93
C GLY A 89 -3.25 13.57 3.20
N GLY A 90 -3.90 12.63 3.91
CA GLY A 90 -4.60 12.93 5.16
C GLY A 90 -3.67 13.12 6.35
N ALA A 91 -3.99 14.06 7.22
CA ALA A 91 -3.35 14.27 8.51
C ALA A 91 -4.39 14.43 9.60
N GLY A 92 -4.06 14.07 10.84
CA GLY A 92 -4.98 14.18 11.96
C GLY A 92 -6.16 13.17 11.91
N PRO A 93 -7.32 13.52 12.51
CA PRO A 93 -8.51 12.68 12.58
C PRO A 93 -9.33 12.76 11.27
N ALA A 94 -8.78 12.21 10.22
CA ALA A 94 -9.33 12.20 8.86
C ALA A 94 -9.22 10.82 8.24
N VAL A 95 -9.80 10.64 7.07
CA VAL A 95 -9.41 9.54 6.19
C VAL A 95 -7.94 9.78 5.82
N ARG A 96 -7.09 8.82 6.13
CA ARG A 96 -5.64 8.92 5.92
C ARG A 96 -5.31 8.44 4.53
N THR A 97 -4.19 8.88 4.02
CA THR A 97 -3.63 8.34 2.80
C THR A 97 -3.60 6.83 2.86
N SER A 98 -4.16 6.20 1.87
CA SER A 98 -4.19 4.75 1.74
C SER A 98 -3.03 4.23 0.90
N MET A 99 -2.77 2.94 1.02
CA MET A 99 -1.71 2.26 0.29
C MET A 99 -2.29 1.08 -0.49
N SER A 100 -1.70 0.81 -1.63
CA SER A 100 -1.92 -0.46 -2.33
C SER A 100 -0.58 -1.11 -2.69
N CYS A 101 -0.57 -2.43 -2.84
CA CYS A 101 0.58 -3.11 -3.42
C CYS A 101 0.70 -2.79 -4.92
N VAL A 102 1.79 -3.24 -5.54
CA VAL A 102 2.00 -3.06 -6.99
C VAL A 102 0.96 -3.80 -7.84
N GLY A 103 0.43 -4.87 -7.31
CA GLY A 103 -0.67 -5.67 -7.82
C GLY A 103 -0.61 -6.06 -9.27
N ALA A 104 -1.75 -6.07 -9.94
CA ALA A 104 -1.91 -6.53 -11.31
C ALA A 104 -1.00 -5.80 -12.32
N ALA A 105 -0.48 -4.62 -11.98
CA ALA A 105 0.44 -3.89 -12.84
C ALA A 105 1.80 -4.61 -13.00
N ARG A 106 2.25 -5.35 -11.99
CA ARG A 106 3.58 -5.99 -11.95
C ARG A 106 3.62 -7.36 -11.25
N CYS A 107 2.51 -7.83 -10.69
CA CYS A 107 2.48 -9.05 -9.89
C CYS A 107 1.46 -10.05 -10.43
N GLU A 108 1.92 -11.24 -10.78
CA GLU A 108 1.08 -12.34 -11.26
C GLU A 108 0.16 -12.94 -10.18
N GLN A 109 0.45 -12.67 -8.89
CA GLN A 109 -0.32 -13.19 -7.77
C GLN A 109 -1.56 -12.34 -7.46
N SER A 110 -1.73 -11.20 -8.11
CA SER A 110 -2.87 -10.32 -7.84
C SER A 110 -4.18 -10.95 -8.28
N CYS A 111 -5.17 -10.95 -7.39
CA CYS A 111 -6.49 -11.54 -7.61
C CYS A 111 -7.53 -10.52 -8.10
N TYR A 112 -7.21 -9.22 -8.08
CA TYR A 112 -8.07 -8.13 -8.53
C TYR A 112 -7.24 -6.90 -8.92
N ASP A 113 -7.87 -5.88 -9.48
CA ASP A 113 -7.25 -4.59 -9.80
C ASP A 113 -7.29 -3.68 -8.56
N GLU A 114 -6.32 -3.85 -7.66
CA GLU A 114 -6.21 -3.07 -6.41
C GLU A 114 -5.83 -1.62 -6.66
N ALA A 115 -5.10 -1.32 -7.71
CA ALA A 115 -4.73 0.05 -8.05
C ALA A 115 -5.97 0.87 -8.43
N ARG A 116 -6.88 0.28 -9.20
CA ARG A 116 -8.17 0.88 -9.54
C ARG A 116 -9.05 1.05 -8.32
N ALA A 117 -9.17 0.01 -7.49
CA ALA A 117 -9.97 0.06 -6.27
C ALA A 117 -9.45 1.13 -5.31
N HIS A 118 -8.14 1.21 -5.13
CA HIS A 118 -7.47 2.23 -4.33
C HIS A 118 -7.78 3.64 -4.85
N ARG A 119 -7.61 3.87 -6.16
CA ARG A 119 -7.90 5.17 -6.78
C ARG A 119 -9.36 5.58 -6.62
N GLN A 120 -10.29 4.65 -6.75
CA GLN A 120 -11.71 4.91 -6.53
C GLN A 120 -11.98 5.39 -5.09
N VAL A 121 -11.39 4.72 -4.10
CA VAL A 121 -11.52 5.12 -2.69
C VAL A 121 -10.93 6.52 -2.46
N LEU A 122 -9.73 6.81 -2.97
CA LEU A 122 -9.12 8.13 -2.85
C LEU A 122 -10.00 9.23 -3.44
N ASN A 123 -10.53 9.01 -4.65
CA ASN A 123 -11.40 9.98 -5.31
C ASN A 123 -12.74 10.17 -4.58
N THR A 124 -13.27 9.11 -3.97
CA THR A 124 -14.55 9.18 -3.25
C THR A 124 -14.42 9.94 -1.94
N PHE A 125 -13.29 9.78 -1.25
CA PHE A 125 -13.05 10.36 0.08
C PHE A 125 -12.08 11.55 0.07
N VAL A 126 -11.90 12.21 -1.07
CA VAL A 126 -10.97 13.33 -1.18
C VAL A 126 -11.26 14.46 -0.17
N ASP A 127 -12.51 14.79 0.03
CA ASP A 127 -12.91 15.80 1.02
C ASP A 127 -12.61 15.34 2.46
N ASP A 128 -12.85 14.08 2.78
CA ASP A 128 -12.56 13.49 4.10
C ASP A 128 -11.06 13.33 4.35
N ILE A 129 -10.25 13.24 3.30
CA ILE A 129 -8.79 13.24 3.38
C ILE A 129 -8.29 14.64 3.74
N HIS A 130 -8.84 15.67 3.10
CA HIS A 130 -8.39 17.05 3.28
C HIS A 130 -8.99 17.73 4.51
N ARG A 131 -10.17 17.28 4.96
CA ARG A 131 -10.89 17.90 6.09
C ARG A 131 -11.02 16.92 7.24
N PRO A 132 -10.30 17.12 8.35
CA PRO A 132 -10.40 16.25 9.51
C PRO A 132 -11.78 16.39 10.17
N ALA A 133 -12.66 15.42 9.93
CA ALA A 133 -14.04 15.40 10.43
C ALA A 133 -14.38 14.12 11.21
N LEU A 134 -13.42 13.20 11.34
CA LEU A 134 -13.61 11.92 12.03
C LEU A 134 -13.18 12.04 13.50
N PRO A 135 -13.74 11.23 14.41
CA PRO A 135 -13.26 11.15 15.80
C PRO A 135 -11.80 10.68 15.89
N TYR A 136 -11.42 9.78 15.00
CA TYR A 136 -10.08 9.20 14.87
C TYR A 136 -9.69 9.07 13.41
N LYS A 137 -8.38 8.90 13.15
CA LYS A 137 -7.85 8.56 11.83
C LYS A 137 -8.44 7.25 11.34
N PHE A 138 -8.75 7.17 10.06
CA PHE A 138 -9.21 5.95 9.39
C PHE A 138 -8.31 5.63 8.20
N LYS A 139 -7.81 4.41 8.11
CA LYS A 139 -6.87 3.97 7.08
C LYS A 139 -7.42 2.81 6.28
N PHE A 140 -7.34 2.94 4.96
CA PHE A 140 -7.54 1.84 4.02
C PHE A 140 -6.18 1.27 3.59
N LYS A 141 -6.11 -0.04 3.36
CA LYS A 141 -5.00 -0.67 2.65
C LYS A 141 -5.50 -1.76 1.71
N PHE A 142 -4.82 -1.88 0.58
CA PHE A 142 -5.22 -2.77 -0.50
C PHE A 142 -4.06 -3.73 -0.82
N SER A 143 -4.28 -5.02 -0.62
CA SER A 143 -3.37 -6.09 -1.00
C SER A 143 -3.98 -6.95 -2.08
N GLY A 144 -3.28 -7.15 -3.18
CA GLY A 144 -3.79 -7.89 -4.35
C GLY A 144 -4.00 -9.38 -4.12
N CYS A 145 -3.37 -9.97 -3.10
CA CYS A 145 -3.45 -11.40 -2.79
C CYS A 145 -3.21 -11.66 -1.28
N PRO A 146 -3.40 -12.93 -0.81
CA PRO A 146 -3.23 -13.29 0.59
C PRO A 146 -1.81 -13.13 1.17
N ASN A 147 -0.78 -12.87 0.34
CA ASN A 147 0.56 -12.55 0.85
C ASN A 147 0.62 -11.25 1.64
N ASP A 148 -0.39 -10.38 1.49
CA ASP A 148 -0.55 -9.14 2.23
C ASP A 148 0.73 -8.28 2.32
N CYS A 149 1.39 -8.05 1.18
CA CYS A 149 2.65 -7.29 1.10
C CYS A 149 2.57 -5.87 1.69
N MET A 150 1.36 -5.31 1.79
CA MET A 150 1.10 -4.01 2.42
C MET A 150 0.92 -4.11 3.93
N ASN A 151 0.96 -5.31 4.50
CA ASN A 151 0.65 -5.54 5.90
C ASN A 151 -0.69 -4.90 6.30
N SER A 152 -1.70 -5.15 5.48
CA SER A 152 -3.01 -4.51 5.57
C SER A 152 -3.74 -4.92 6.83
N ILE A 153 -3.67 -6.21 7.21
CA ILE A 153 -4.35 -6.77 8.38
C ILE A 153 -3.91 -6.08 9.66
N GLN A 154 -2.61 -5.83 9.83
CA GLN A 154 -2.07 -5.24 11.06
C GLN A 154 -2.04 -3.71 11.06
N ARG A 155 -2.09 -3.07 9.88
CA ARG A 155 -1.76 -1.65 9.72
C ARG A 155 -2.88 -0.81 9.14
N ALA A 156 -4.05 -1.37 8.91
CA ALA A 156 -5.22 -0.64 8.43
C ALA A 156 -6.39 -0.77 9.40
N ASP A 157 -7.30 0.19 9.32
CA ASP A 157 -8.61 0.11 9.96
C ASP A 157 -9.58 -0.68 9.08
N MET A 158 -9.35 -0.61 7.74
CA MET A 158 -10.00 -1.46 6.75
C MET A 158 -8.98 -2.05 5.79
N ALA A 159 -8.82 -3.36 5.82
CA ALA A 159 -7.97 -4.13 4.92
C ALA A 159 -8.81 -4.73 3.79
N VAL A 160 -8.38 -4.52 2.54
CA VAL A 160 -8.96 -5.16 1.35
C VAL A 160 -7.90 -6.09 0.78
N ILE A 161 -8.17 -7.38 0.84
CA ILE A 161 -7.22 -8.42 0.43
C ILE A 161 -7.85 -9.27 -0.66
N GLY A 162 -7.16 -9.35 -1.79
CA GLY A 162 -7.56 -10.23 -2.88
C GLY A 162 -7.43 -11.70 -2.50
N THR A 163 -8.37 -12.50 -2.94
CA THR A 163 -8.34 -13.94 -2.76
C THR A 163 -8.93 -14.63 -4.00
N TRP A 164 -8.77 -15.91 -4.08
CA TRP A 164 -9.39 -16.71 -5.15
C TRP A 164 -10.91 -16.72 -5.02
N ARG A 165 -11.58 -16.79 -6.15
CA ARG A 165 -13.03 -16.66 -6.25
C ARG A 165 -13.77 -17.93 -5.84
N ASP A 166 -13.19 -19.08 -6.20
CA ASP A 166 -13.80 -20.40 -6.06
C ASP A 166 -12.91 -21.32 -5.23
N ASN A 167 -13.44 -22.48 -4.87
CA ASN A 167 -12.63 -23.57 -4.32
C ASN A 167 -11.51 -23.97 -5.27
N ILE A 168 -10.41 -24.47 -4.72
CA ILE A 168 -9.29 -25.00 -5.48
C ILE A 168 -9.83 -26.11 -6.40
N ARG A 169 -9.53 -25.98 -7.69
CA ARG A 169 -9.90 -26.97 -8.71
C ARG A 169 -8.65 -27.60 -9.28
N THR A 170 -8.73 -28.88 -9.55
CA THR A 170 -7.68 -29.59 -10.29
C THR A 170 -8.08 -29.68 -11.75
N ASP A 171 -7.18 -29.25 -12.64
CA ASP A 171 -7.29 -29.53 -14.07
C ASP A 171 -6.97 -31.02 -14.26
N GLU A 172 -8.00 -31.83 -14.40
CA GLU A 172 -7.85 -33.29 -14.52
C GLU A 172 -7.04 -33.71 -15.76
N ALA A 173 -7.13 -32.96 -16.85
CA ALA A 173 -6.39 -33.28 -18.06
C ALA A 173 -4.89 -33.05 -17.90
N LEU A 174 -4.52 -31.93 -17.30
CA LEU A 174 -3.12 -31.63 -16.98
C LEU A 174 -2.59 -32.56 -15.90
N ALA A 175 -3.38 -32.83 -14.85
CA ALA A 175 -3.00 -33.75 -13.79
C ALA A 175 -2.75 -35.17 -14.34
N LYS A 176 -3.60 -35.69 -15.24
CA LYS A 176 -3.39 -36.99 -15.89
C LYS A 176 -2.11 -37.00 -16.72
N LYS A 177 -1.83 -35.96 -17.50
CA LYS A 177 -0.59 -35.85 -18.30
C LYS A 177 0.65 -35.82 -17.39
N TRP A 178 0.61 -35.02 -16.34
CA TRP A 178 1.71 -34.96 -15.38
C TRP A 178 1.93 -36.31 -14.70
N PHE A 179 0.86 -36.96 -14.23
CA PHE A 179 0.89 -38.23 -13.57
C PHE A 179 1.43 -39.36 -14.47
N ALA A 180 1.02 -39.38 -15.75
CA ALA A 180 1.55 -40.34 -16.73
C ALA A 180 3.06 -40.21 -16.96
N LYS A 181 3.58 -38.97 -16.80
CA LYS A 181 5.01 -38.70 -16.98
C LYS A 181 5.83 -39.00 -15.72
N HIS A 182 5.33 -38.67 -14.54
CA HIS A 182 6.09 -38.60 -13.29
C HIS A 182 5.76 -39.75 -12.32
N GLY A 183 4.55 -40.27 -12.38
CA GLY A 183 4.12 -41.40 -11.56
C GLY A 183 3.77 -41.05 -10.09
N MET A 184 3.35 -42.07 -9.35
CA MET A 184 2.84 -41.91 -7.98
C MET A 184 3.95 -41.50 -6.99
N ASN A 185 5.17 -42.04 -7.15
CA ASN A 185 6.24 -41.73 -6.21
C ASN A 185 6.65 -40.26 -6.21
N GLU A 186 6.73 -39.65 -7.39
CA GLU A 186 7.01 -38.20 -7.47
C GLU A 186 5.84 -37.39 -6.94
N LEU A 187 4.57 -37.76 -7.22
CA LEU A 187 3.42 -37.12 -6.63
C LEU A 187 3.48 -37.11 -5.10
N VAL A 188 3.78 -38.26 -4.48
CA VAL A 188 3.90 -38.36 -3.03
C VAL A 188 5.07 -37.54 -2.51
N ASN A 189 6.24 -37.66 -3.10
CA ASN A 189 7.46 -37.05 -2.58
C ASN A 189 7.56 -35.55 -2.86
N ASP A 190 7.13 -35.10 -4.02
CA ASP A 190 7.36 -33.72 -4.47
C ASP A 190 6.15 -32.80 -4.30
N VAL A 191 4.97 -33.36 -4.13
CA VAL A 191 3.75 -32.57 -3.96
C VAL A 191 3.12 -32.82 -2.59
N VAL A 192 2.70 -34.04 -2.31
CA VAL A 192 1.93 -34.36 -1.09
C VAL A 192 2.75 -34.17 0.17
N SER A 193 3.95 -34.75 0.22
CA SER A 193 4.83 -34.70 1.40
C SER A 193 5.38 -33.28 1.68
N ARG A 194 5.49 -32.47 0.65
CA ARG A 194 5.97 -31.08 0.75
C ARG A 194 4.89 -30.07 1.13
N CYS A 195 3.61 -30.48 1.18
CA CYS A 195 2.56 -29.61 1.65
C CYS A 195 2.74 -29.29 3.15
N PRO A 196 3.07 -28.05 3.54
CA PRO A 196 3.43 -27.71 4.93
C PRO A 196 2.27 -27.90 5.90
N THR A 197 1.05 -27.71 5.44
CA THR A 197 -0.18 -27.84 6.22
C THR A 197 -0.79 -29.25 6.13
N LYS A 198 -0.23 -30.15 5.31
CA LYS A 198 -0.78 -31.48 5.00
C LYS A 198 -2.23 -31.45 4.45
N ALA A 199 -2.61 -30.32 3.83
CA ALA A 199 -3.93 -30.14 3.22
C ALA A 199 -4.13 -31.01 1.97
N ILE A 200 -3.04 -31.47 1.35
CA ILE A 200 -3.08 -32.38 0.19
C ILE A 200 -3.03 -33.81 0.68
N GLN A 201 -4.08 -34.57 0.43
CA GLN A 201 -4.19 -35.97 0.83
C GLN A 201 -4.55 -36.84 -0.36
N ILE A 202 -4.00 -38.04 -0.40
CA ILE A 202 -4.38 -39.09 -1.36
C ILE A 202 -5.39 -39.99 -0.65
N LYS A 203 -6.66 -39.91 -1.02
CA LYS A 203 -7.72 -40.71 -0.39
C LYS A 203 -8.00 -42.04 -1.12
N GLU A 204 -7.77 -42.06 -2.44
CA GLU A 204 -7.90 -43.23 -3.29
C GLU A 204 -6.87 -43.16 -4.39
N ILE A 205 -6.43 -44.31 -4.93
CA ILE A 205 -5.53 -44.32 -6.04
C ILE A 205 -6.13 -43.56 -7.23
N GLY A 206 -5.54 -42.40 -7.56
CA GLY A 206 -5.95 -41.55 -8.67
C GLY A 206 -6.93 -40.42 -8.35
N LYS A 207 -7.31 -40.18 -7.08
CA LYS A 207 -8.10 -39.00 -6.68
C LYS A 207 -7.34 -38.16 -5.66
N LEU A 208 -7.08 -36.91 -6.02
CA LEU A 208 -6.58 -35.86 -5.11
C LEU A 208 -7.79 -35.12 -4.53
N ARG A 209 -7.88 -35.04 -3.22
CA ARG A 209 -8.81 -34.10 -2.56
C ARG A 209 -8.01 -32.98 -1.92
N HIS A 210 -8.49 -31.78 -2.07
CA HIS A 210 -8.01 -30.59 -1.38
C HIS A 210 -9.02 -30.29 -0.27
N ASP A 211 -8.57 -30.33 0.99
CA ASP A 211 -9.40 -29.87 2.09
C ASP A 211 -9.23 -28.34 2.17
N ALA A 212 -10.24 -27.63 1.70
CA ALA A 212 -10.29 -26.15 1.65
C ALA A 212 -10.66 -25.51 3.00
N ASN A 213 -10.33 -26.16 4.11
CA ASN A 213 -10.55 -25.57 5.45
C ASN A 213 -9.19 -25.09 5.99
N ILE A 214 -8.74 -23.95 5.49
CA ILE A 214 -7.77 -23.11 6.19
C ILE A 214 -8.57 -21.89 6.70
N SER A 215 -8.97 -21.96 7.96
CA SER A 215 -9.49 -20.84 8.73
C SER A 215 -8.37 -19.87 9.09
#